data_8ba145758567cae894a488cb95ec22e8
#
_entry.id   8ba145758567cae894a488cb95ec22e8
#
_cell.length_a   1.000
_cell.length_b   1.000
_cell.length_c   1.000
_cell.angle_alpha   90.00
_cell.angle_beta   90.00
_cell.angle_gamma   90.00
#
_symmetry.space_group_name_H-M   'P 1'
#
loop_
_entity.id
_entity.type
_entity.pdbx_description
1 polymer ?
#
loop_
_entity_poly.entity_id
_entity_poly.type
_entity_poly.pdbx_seq_one_letter_code
_entity_poly.pdbx_strand_id
1 'polypeptide(L)'
;MMFWKDLYHNKWVRMTFWSILYLLWVIWLGNFWWLFGLVVIFDHHITKKVKWLFWKKYYKEGEKRNSLLDWLDAVIFAVVFVTFINIFFFQAFKIPSSSMESSLLTGDHLFVSKLTFGPRIPETPLTIPFTHNVIFGKESYSTLIQNKYRRLKGFRHVERG
;
A
#
# COMPACT_ATOMS: atom_id res chain seq x y z
N MET A 1 -23.94 -23.40 8.29
CA MET A 1 -22.46 -23.11 8.33
C MET A 1 -21.71 -23.75 7.16
N MET A 2 -22.22 -24.74 6.47
CA MET A 2 -21.63 -25.45 5.33
C MET A 2 -21.67 -24.60 4.02
N PHE A 3 -22.77 -23.92 3.75
CA PHE A 3 -23.00 -23.10 2.54
C PHE A 3 -21.93 -22.00 2.29
N TRP A 4 -21.44 -21.35 3.34
CA TRP A 4 -20.40 -20.29 3.23
C TRP A 4 -19.01 -20.85 2.88
N LYS A 5 -18.69 -22.08 3.29
CA LYS A 5 -17.41 -22.72 2.95
C LYS A 5 -17.35 -23.10 1.48
N ASP A 6 -18.45 -23.57 0.91
CA ASP A 6 -18.53 -23.96 -0.51
C ASP A 6 -18.49 -22.75 -1.43
N LEU A 7 -19.12 -21.63 -1.04
CA LEU A 7 -19.04 -20.38 -1.77
C LEU A 7 -17.58 -19.86 -1.85
N TYR A 8 -16.85 -19.94 -0.75
CA TYR A 8 -15.46 -19.42 -0.70
C TYR A 8 -14.47 -20.32 -1.46
N HIS A 9 -14.82 -21.59 -1.70
CA HIS A 9 -14.01 -22.52 -2.50
C HIS A 9 -14.15 -22.29 -4.01
N ASN A 10 -15.19 -21.62 -4.46
CA ASN A 10 -15.40 -21.33 -5.86
C ASN A 10 -14.47 -20.22 -6.37
N LYS A 11 -13.63 -20.55 -7.37
CA LYS A 11 -12.66 -19.62 -7.98
C LYS A 11 -13.33 -18.34 -8.48
N TRP A 12 -14.53 -18.48 -9.06
CA TRP A 12 -15.28 -17.36 -9.62
C TRP A 12 -15.78 -16.41 -8.54
N VAL A 13 -16.28 -16.92 -7.42
CA VAL A 13 -16.74 -16.10 -6.29
C VAL A 13 -15.58 -15.32 -5.69
N ARG A 14 -14.44 -15.97 -5.49
CA ARG A 14 -13.23 -15.30 -4.98
C ARG A 14 -12.74 -14.19 -5.93
N MET A 15 -12.67 -14.49 -7.22
CA MET A 15 -12.28 -13.50 -8.24
C MET A 15 -13.23 -12.31 -8.22
N THR A 16 -14.53 -12.54 -8.25
CA THR A 16 -15.55 -11.47 -8.24
C THR A 16 -15.42 -10.60 -6.99
N PHE A 17 -15.25 -11.21 -5.83
CA PHE A 17 -15.07 -10.49 -4.57
C PHE A 17 -13.85 -9.56 -4.61
N TRP A 18 -12.69 -10.09 -4.98
CA TRP A 18 -11.45 -9.30 -5.07
C TRP A 18 -11.50 -8.24 -6.18
N SER A 19 -12.17 -8.53 -7.29
CA SER A 19 -12.36 -7.56 -8.38
C SER A 19 -13.25 -6.41 -7.97
N ILE A 20 -14.35 -6.66 -7.24
CA ILE A 20 -15.23 -5.61 -6.72
C ILE A 20 -14.47 -4.72 -5.72
N LEU A 21 -13.77 -5.33 -4.76
CA LEU A 21 -12.98 -4.59 -3.77
C LEU A 21 -11.93 -3.71 -4.45
N TYR A 22 -11.25 -4.25 -5.44
CA TYR A 22 -10.26 -3.54 -6.22
C TYR A 22 -10.86 -2.40 -7.04
N LEU A 23 -12.01 -2.62 -7.68
CA LEU A 23 -12.74 -1.58 -8.42
C LEU A 23 -13.16 -0.42 -7.52
N LEU A 24 -13.71 -0.70 -6.34
CA LEU A 24 -14.05 0.33 -5.37
C LEU A 24 -12.83 1.17 -4.99
N TRP A 25 -11.68 0.51 -4.80
CA TRP A 25 -10.43 1.20 -4.51
C TRP A 25 -9.95 2.05 -5.69
N VAL A 26 -10.02 1.55 -6.93
CA VAL A 26 -9.65 2.30 -8.15
C VAL A 26 -10.56 3.51 -8.36
N ILE A 27 -11.87 3.36 -8.13
CA ILE A 27 -12.83 4.47 -8.20
C ILE A 27 -12.48 5.55 -7.17
N TRP A 28 -12.16 5.13 -5.95
CA TRP A 28 -11.73 6.05 -4.89
C TRP A 28 -10.43 6.79 -5.24
N LEU A 29 -9.44 6.09 -5.80
CA LEU A 29 -8.21 6.68 -6.35
C LEU A 29 -8.48 7.65 -7.50
N GLY A 30 -9.53 7.40 -8.30
CA GLY A 30 -9.91 8.18 -9.47
C GLY A 30 -8.83 8.21 -10.56
N ASN A 31 -8.02 7.18 -10.65
CA ASN A 31 -7.02 7.01 -11.68
C ASN A 31 -7.23 5.68 -12.41
N PHE A 32 -7.75 5.77 -13.62
CA PHE A 32 -8.14 4.60 -14.42
C PHE A 32 -6.97 3.74 -14.91
N TRP A 33 -5.74 4.24 -14.86
CA TRP A 33 -4.56 3.43 -15.18
C TRP A 33 -4.43 2.21 -14.28
N TRP A 34 -4.94 2.26 -13.05
CA TRP A 34 -4.94 1.12 -12.12
C TRP A 34 -5.89 -0.01 -12.53
N LEU A 35 -6.77 0.19 -13.51
CA LEU A 35 -7.62 -0.89 -14.04
C LEU A 35 -6.82 -2.08 -14.59
N PHE A 36 -5.56 -1.86 -15.00
CA PHE A 36 -4.67 -2.95 -15.38
C PHE A 36 -4.46 -3.99 -14.25
N GLY A 37 -4.60 -3.61 -13.00
CA GLY A 37 -4.56 -4.55 -11.88
C GLY A 37 -5.67 -5.61 -11.90
N LEU A 38 -6.81 -5.34 -12.55
CA LEU A 38 -7.85 -6.35 -12.75
C LEU A 38 -7.35 -7.53 -13.59
N VAL A 39 -6.47 -7.27 -14.57
CA VAL A 39 -5.85 -8.33 -15.40
C VAL A 39 -5.01 -9.24 -14.51
N VAL A 40 -4.30 -8.67 -13.53
CA VAL A 40 -3.49 -9.44 -12.55
C VAL A 40 -4.40 -10.31 -11.68
N ILE A 41 -5.52 -9.74 -11.19
CA ILE A 41 -6.49 -10.49 -10.37
C ILE A 41 -7.11 -11.62 -11.18
N PHE A 42 -7.48 -11.35 -12.43
CA PHE A 42 -8.05 -12.34 -13.33
C PHE A 42 -7.07 -13.49 -13.60
N ASP A 43 -5.81 -13.14 -13.96
CA ASP A 43 -4.79 -14.14 -14.22
C ASP A 43 -4.47 -14.98 -12.98
N HIS A 44 -4.35 -14.35 -11.82
CA HIS A 44 -4.05 -15.04 -10.56
C HIS A 44 -5.12 -16.05 -10.16
N HIS A 45 -6.41 -15.76 -10.37
CA HIS A 45 -7.51 -16.62 -9.91
C HIS A 45 -7.97 -17.64 -10.95
N ILE A 46 -7.90 -17.29 -12.23
CA ILE A 46 -8.46 -18.12 -13.32
C ILE A 46 -7.37 -18.71 -14.20
N THR A 47 -6.59 -17.85 -14.85
CA THR A 47 -5.71 -18.27 -15.94
C THR A 47 -4.43 -18.90 -15.43
N LYS A 48 -3.86 -18.34 -14.36
CA LYS A 48 -2.59 -18.75 -13.73
C LYS A 48 -1.44 -18.95 -14.74
N LYS A 49 -1.50 -18.23 -15.87
CA LYS A 49 -0.49 -18.32 -16.93
C LYS A 49 0.78 -17.57 -16.56
N VAL A 50 0.64 -16.43 -15.87
CA VAL A 50 1.77 -15.60 -15.47
C VAL A 50 2.17 -15.95 -14.04
N LYS A 51 3.42 -16.32 -13.84
CA LYS A 51 3.99 -16.50 -12.49
C LYS A 51 4.36 -15.12 -11.93
N TRP A 52 3.38 -14.36 -11.45
CA TRP A 52 3.57 -13.01 -10.90
C TRP A 52 4.62 -12.95 -9.78
N LEU A 53 4.76 -14.05 -9.06
CA LEU A 53 5.77 -14.22 -8.02
C LEU A 53 6.91 -15.09 -8.55
N PHE A 54 7.53 -14.68 -9.67
CA PHE A 54 8.59 -15.46 -10.33
C PHE A 54 9.82 -15.66 -9.43
N TRP A 55 10.03 -14.79 -8.44
CA TRP A 55 11.08 -14.94 -7.43
C TRP A 55 10.71 -15.91 -6.31
N LYS A 56 9.40 -16.25 -6.15
CA LYS A 56 8.92 -17.18 -5.14
C LYS A 56 8.98 -18.58 -5.71
N LYS A 57 10.06 -19.30 -5.41
CA LYS A 57 10.18 -20.70 -5.78
C LYS A 57 9.12 -21.49 -4.99
N TYR A 58 8.16 -22.08 -5.70
CA TYR A 58 7.21 -23.00 -5.06
C TYR A 58 7.96 -24.29 -4.72
N TYR A 59 8.23 -24.46 -3.44
CA TYR A 59 8.82 -25.70 -2.94
C TYR A 59 7.74 -26.78 -2.89
N LYS A 60 8.09 -28.01 -3.28
CA LYS A 60 7.24 -29.19 -3.07
C LYS A 60 7.22 -29.54 -1.58
N GLU A 61 6.13 -30.17 -1.13
CA GLU A 61 6.07 -30.67 0.24
C GLU A 61 7.27 -31.54 0.53
N GLY A 62 8.05 -31.21 1.58
CA GLY A 62 9.28 -31.89 1.99
C GLY A 62 10.60 -31.24 1.55
N GLU A 63 10.60 -30.25 0.64
CA GLU A 63 11.82 -29.49 0.35
C GLU A 63 12.13 -28.46 1.44
N LYS A 64 13.39 -28.44 1.92
CA LYS A 64 13.84 -27.39 2.86
C LYS A 64 13.87 -26.03 2.15
N ARG A 65 13.10 -25.07 2.64
CA ARG A 65 13.18 -23.70 2.20
C ARG A 65 14.48 -23.06 2.65
N ASN A 66 15.05 -22.23 1.78
CA ASN A 66 16.19 -21.42 2.16
C ASN A 66 15.73 -20.29 3.08
N SER A 67 16.15 -20.33 4.34
CA SER A 67 15.77 -19.36 5.38
C SER A 67 16.05 -17.91 4.98
N LEU A 68 17.11 -17.64 4.21
CA LEU A 68 17.45 -16.30 3.73
C LEU A 68 16.41 -15.76 2.74
N LEU A 69 15.89 -16.60 1.84
CA LEU A 69 14.87 -16.19 0.88
C LEU A 69 13.54 -15.92 1.56
N ASP A 70 13.19 -16.70 2.58
CA ASP A 70 11.99 -16.46 3.38
C ASP A 70 12.07 -15.15 4.16
N TRP A 71 13.24 -14.88 4.73
CA TRP A 71 13.49 -13.62 5.42
C TRP A 71 13.40 -12.42 4.47
N LEU A 72 14.02 -12.51 3.29
CA LEU A 72 13.91 -11.45 2.26
C LEU A 72 12.45 -11.20 1.82
N ASP A 73 11.67 -12.27 1.60
CA ASP A 73 10.26 -12.18 1.23
C ASP A 73 9.45 -11.45 2.32
N ALA A 74 9.72 -11.78 3.58
CA ALA A 74 9.08 -11.13 4.72
C ALA A 74 9.45 -9.64 4.83
N VAL A 75 10.71 -9.28 4.62
CA VAL A 75 11.18 -7.88 4.64
C VAL A 75 10.56 -7.09 3.50
N ILE A 76 10.57 -7.61 2.27
CA ILE A 76 9.96 -6.93 1.12
C ILE A 76 8.46 -6.72 1.38
N PHE A 77 7.76 -7.74 1.85
CA PHE A 77 6.35 -7.62 2.20
C PHE A 77 6.12 -6.54 3.27
N ALA A 78 6.91 -6.56 4.34
CA ALA A 78 6.79 -5.58 5.42
C ALA A 78 7.02 -4.14 4.93
N VAL A 79 8.05 -3.91 4.12
CA VAL A 79 8.36 -2.59 3.54
C VAL A 79 7.21 -2.09 2.67
N VAL A 80 6.71 -2.92 1.75
CA VAL A 80 5.59 -2.56 0.87
C VAL A 80 4.33 -2.28 1.69
N PHE A 81 4.01 -3.14 2.65
CA PHE A 81 2.82 -3.02 3.49
C PHE A 81 2.85 -1.75 4.36
N VAL A 82 3.97 -1.51 5.06
CA VAL A 82 4.10 -0.32 5.91
C VAL A 82 4.10 0.96 5.08
N THR A 83 4.73 0.95 3.90
CA THR A 83 4.68 2.09 2.98
C THR A 83 3.23 2.38 2.55
N PHE A 84 2.47 1.35 2.20
CA PHE A 84 1.06 1.47 1.85
C PHE A 84 0.23 2.06 3.00
N ILE A 85 0.40 1.56 4.22
CA ILE A 85 -0.27 2.09 5.41
C ILE A 85 0.10 3.55 5.65
N ASN A 86 1.38 3.89 5.55
CA ASN A 86 1.86 5.26 5.76
C ASN A 86 1.35 6.25 4.69
N ILE A 87 1.13 5.81 3.46
CA ILE A 87 0.60 6.67 2.41
C ILE A 87 -0.90 6.91 2.58
N PHE A 88 -1.67 5.86 2.85
CA PHE A 88 -3.13 5.91 2.73
C PHE A 88 -3.87 6.03 4.07
N PHE A 89 -3.32 5.51 5.16
CA PHE A 89 -4.07 5.38 6.42
C PHE A 89 -3.59 6.34 7.51
N PHE A 90 -2.40 6.13 8.03
CA PHE A 90 -1.86 6.94 9.10
C PHE A 90 -0.33 6.99 9.05
N GLN A 91 0.22 8.04 9.64
CA GLN A 91 1.66 8.23 9.71
C GLN A 91 2.03 8.73 11.10
N ALA A 92 3.10 8.16 11.65
CA ALA A 92 3.67 8.62 12.90
C ALA A 92 4.63 9.80 12.66
N PHE A 93 4.52 10.82 13.50
CA PHE A 93 5.41 11.98 13.53
C PHE A 93 5.91 12.21 14.95
N LYS A 94 7.11 12.75 15.04
CA LYS A 94 7.67 13.28 16.29
C LYS A 94 7.73 14.79 16.20
N ILE A 95 7.33 15.50 17.25
CA ILE A 95 7.38 16.95 17.31
C ILE A 95 8.83 17.39 17.55
N PRO A 96 9.47 18.07 16.59
CA PRO A 96 10.89 18.42 16.68
C PRO A 96 11.15 19.75 17.40
N SER A 97 10.16 20.64 17.50
CA SER A 97 10.35 22.00 17.99
C SER A 97 9.22 22.47 18.89
N SER A 98 9.50 23.48 19.72
CA SER A 98 8.56 24.05 20.70
C SER A 98 7.58 25.08 20.12
N SER A 99 7.52 25.26 18.80
CA SER A 99 6.63 26.26 18.16
C SER A 99 5.12 26.02 18.42
N MET A 100 4.74 24.82 18.85
CA MET A 100 3.37 24.41 19.18
C MET A 100 3.21 24.05 20.66
N GLU A 101 4.04 24.56 21.55
CA GLU A 101 4.19 24.12 22.94
C GLU A 101 2.92 24.29 23.79
N SER A 102 2.01 25.20 23.39
CA SER A 102 0.69 25.32 24.04
C SER A 102 -0.24 24.12 23.79
N SER A 103 -0.02 23.35 22.73
CA SER A 103 -0.87 22.24 22.32
C SER A 103 -0.12 20.91 22.25
N LEU A 104 1.17 20.94 21.85
CA LEU A 104 2.01 19.80 21.60
C LEU A 104 3.40 20.04 22.15
N LEU A 105 3.89 19.16 23.00
CA LEU A 105 5.22 19.26 23.58
C LEU A 105 6.30 18.74 22.64
N THR A 106 7.48 19.36 22.72
CA THR A 106 8.65 18.87 21.99
C THR A 106 8.99 17.44 22.44
N GLY A 107 9.10 16.52 21.49
CA GLY A 107 9.34 15.11 21.76
C GLY A 107 8.10 14.23 21.70
N ASP A 108 6.89 14.80 21.69
CA ASP A 108 5.66 14.03 21.55
C ASP A 108 5.61 13.24 20.24
N HIS A 109 5.02 12.05 20.32
CA HIS A 109 4.76 11.19 19.18
C HIS A 109 3.28 11.21 18.82
N LEU A 110 2.98 11.58 17.58
CA LEU A 110 1.62 11.73 17.08
C LEU A 110 1.34 10.73 15.96
N PHE A 111 0.14 10.16 15.99
CA PHE A 111 -0.41 9.44 14.85
C PHE A 111 -1.39 10.33 14.08
N VAL A 112 -1.02 10.69 12.87
CA VAL A 112 -1.87 11.51 11.99
C VAL A 112 -2.68 10.60 11.10
N SER A 113 -4.02 10.65 11.25
CA SER A 113 -4.94 9.94 10.35
C SER A 113 -5.03 10.68 9.00
N LYS A 114 -4.75 9.96 7.93
CA LYS A 114 -4.89 10.49 6.56
C LYS A 114 -6.28 10.26 5.99
N LEU A 115 -7.04 9.32 6.54
CA LEU A 115 -8.39 9.02 6.09
C LEU A 115 -9.39 10.14 6.39
N THR A 116 -9.19 10.86 7.49
CA THR A 116 -10.12 11.91 7.93
C THR A 116 -10.32 12.98 6.86
N PHE A 117 -9.23 13.53 6.33
CA PHE A 117 -9.24 14.59 5.31
C PHE A 117 -8.81 14.12 3.92
N GLY A 118 -8.62 12.81 3.76
CA GLY A 118 -8.15 12.15 2.55
C GLY A 118 -6.63 12.11 2.42
N PRO A 119 -6.08 10.96 2.03
CA PRO A 119 -4.65 10.80 1.81
C PRO A 119 -4.16 11.59 0.60
N ARG A 120 -2.93 12.05 0.67
CA ARG A 120 -2.24 12.72 -0.42
C ARG A 120 -1.58 11.68 -1.32
N ILE A 121 -1.82 11.75 -2.62
CA ILE A 121 -1.12 10.90 -3.58
C ILE A 121 0.33 11.38 -3.67
N PRO A 122 1.32 10.47 -3.58
CA PRO A 122 2.72 10.84 -3.74
C PRO A 122 2.98 11.50 -5.10
N GLU A 123 3.68 12.63 -5.09
CA GLU A 123 4.08 13.32 -6.33
C GLU A 123 5.15 12.52 -7.07
N THR A 124 6.05 11.89 -6.32
CA THR A 124 7.09 10.99 -6.85
C THR A 124 6.86 9.57 -6.34
N PRO A 125 6.04 8.75 -7.03
CA PRO A 125 5.73 7.38 -6.57
C PRO A 125 6.95 6.46 -6.55
N LEU A 126 7.97 6.77 -7.35
CA LEU A 126 9.26 6.06 -7.36
C LEU A 126 10.23 6.70 -6.36
N THR A 127 9.91 6.58 -5.08
CA THR A 127 10.76 7.02 -3.97
C THR A 127 11.15 5.79 -3.14
N ILE A 128 12.40 5.74 -2.70
CA ILE A 128 12.84 4.65 -1.81
C ILE A 128 12.14 4.82 -0.45
N PRO A 129 11.38 3.82 0.00
CA PRO A 129 10.66 3.89 1.27
C PRO A 129 11.61 4.15 2.45
N PHE A 130 11.12 4.84 3.48
CA PHE A 130 11.84 5.13 4.73
C PHE A 130 13.10 5.99 4.58
N THR A 131 13.31 6.61 3.43
CA THR A 131 14.44 7.50 3.23
C THR A 131 13.97 8.96 3.20
N HIS A 132 14.82 9.83 3.71
CA HIS A 132 14.69 11.25 3.43
C HIS A 132 15.10 11.51 1.96
N ASN A 133 14.79 12.69 1.43
CA ASN A 133 14.98 13.03 0.02
C ASN A 133 16.38 12.75 -0.54
N VAL A 134 17.37 12.51 0.32
CA VAL A 134 18.78 12.29 -0.05
C VAL A 134 19.32 11.05 0.65
N ILE A 135 19.98 10.14 -0.11
CA ILE A 135 20.73 9.00 0.38
C ILE A 135 22.15 9.09 -0.21
N PHE A 136 23.17 9.04 0.65
CA PHE A 136 24.58 9.09 0.23
C PHE A 136 24.88 10.24 -0.75
N GLY A 137 24.26 11.42 -0.53
CA GLY A 137 24.46 12.59 -1.38
C GLY A 137 23.74 12.56 -2.74
N LYS A 138 22.90 11.53 -2.98
CA LYS A 138 22.05 11.42 -4.20
C LYS A 138 20.58 11.47 -3.82
N GLU A 139 19.78 11.96 -4.76
CA GLU A 139 18.31 11.98 -4.59
C GLU A 139 17.75 10.55 -4.46
N SER A 140 16.90 10.33 -3.46
CA SER A 140 16.28 9.04 -3.19
C SER A 140 14.97 8.82 -3.95
N TYR A 141 14.63 9.70 -4.86
CA TYR A 141 13.41 9.66 -5.67
C TYR A 141 13.75 9.81 -7.16
N SER A 142 12.87 9.29 -8.00
CA SER A 142 12.99 9.44 -9.45
C SER A 142 11.96 10.43 -9.97
N THR A 143 12.41 11.37 -10.80
CA THR A 143 11.55 12.36 -11.48
C THR A 143 10.92 11.83 -12.76
N LEU A 144 11.20 10.57 -13.14
CA LEU A 144 10.66 9.95 -14.36
C LEU A 144 9.12 9.89 -14.37
N ILE A 145 8.53 9.72 -13.20
CA ILE A 145 7.07 9.71 -13.03
C ILE A 145 6.74 10.75 -11.96
N GLN A 146 6.14 11.86 -12.39
CA GLN A 146 5.66 12.90 -11.48
C GLN A 146 4.15 13.04 -11.62
N ASN A 147 3.46 12.93 -10.49
CA ASN A 147 2.03 13.18 -10.40
C ASN A 147 1.79 14.64 -10.00
N LYS A 148 0.77 15.27 -10.58
CA LYS A 148 0.29 16.56 -10.06
C LYS A 148 -0.24 16.36 -8.65
N TYR A 149 -0.06 17.39 -7.80
CA TYR A 149 -0.63 17.39 -6.46
C TYR A 149 -2.11 17.04 -6.49
N ARG A 150 -2.47 15.98 -5.79
CA ARG A 150 -3.86 15.54 -5.65
C ARG A 150 -4.07 14.92 -4.28
N ARG A 151 -5.19 15.30 -3.65
CA ARG A 151 -5.67 14.68 -2.43
C ARG A 151 -6.95 13.90 -2.74
N LEU A 152 -7.05 12.69 -2.23
CA LEU A 152 -8.26 11.89 -2.34
C LEU A 152 -9.34 12.44 -1.39
N LYS A 153 -10.60 12.09 -1.64
CA LYS A 153 -11.67 12.46 -0.72
C LYS A 153 -11.50 11.74 0.62
N GLY A 154 -11.58 12.50 1.71
CA GLY A 154 -11.64 11.98 3.07
C GLY A 154 -13.07 11.83 3.57
N PHE A 155 -13.20 11.36 4.81
CA PHE A 155 -14.51 11.20 5.47
C PHE A 155 -15.07 12.51 6.03
N ARG A 156 -14.22 13.52 6.23
CA ARG A 156 -14.61 14.84 6.76
C ARG A 156 -14.02 15.96 5.91
N HIS A 157 -14.71 17.09 5.93
CA HIS A 157 -14.18 18.35 5.42
C HIS A 157 -13.59 19.18 6.57
N VAL A 158 -12.66 20.09 6.24
CA VAL A 158 -12.14 21.05 7.21
C VAL A 158 -13.20 22.12 7.41
N GLU A 159 -13.68 22.23 8.64
CA GLU A 159 -14.61 23.27 9.08
C GLU A 159 -13.88 24.24 9.99
N ARG A 160 -14.23 25.53 9.90
CA ARG A 160 -13.74 26.52 10.87
C ARG A 160 -14.65 26.43 12.09
N GLY A 161 -14.05 26.18 13.23
CA GLY A 161 -14.77 26.25 14.51
C GLY A 161 -15.18 27.67 14.91
#